data_ccbfbb855396601afb7d1dafca9248a2
#
_entry.id   ccbfbb855396601afb7d1dafca9248a2
#
_cell.length_a   1.000
_cell.length_b   1.000
_cell.length_c   1.000
_cell.angle_alpha   90.00
_cell.angle_beta   90.00
_cell.angle_gamma   90.00
#
_symmetry.space_group_name_H-M   'P 1'
#
loop_
_entity.id
_entity.type
_entity.pdbx_description
1 polymer ?
#
loop_
_entity_poly.entity_id
_entity_poly.type
_entity_poly.pdbx_seq_one_letter_code
_entity_poly.pdbx_strand_id
1 'polypeptide(L)' 'MDTAFILLKTEPSREREVYLALSEIGSVVETHALYGEYDLLARVQCENSKELTVLLMETMRQIVGVRETETLIAVDY' A
#
# COMPACT_ATOMS: atom_id res chain seq x y z
N MET A 1 -4.51 11.99 -12.48
CA MET A 1 -3.71 11.04 -11.68
C MET A 1 -4.29 10.91 -10.30
N ASP A 2 -4.50 9.69 -9.87
CA ASP A 2 -5.12 9.44 -8.58
C ASP A 2 -4.08 9.08 -7.52
N THR A 3 -4.22 9.67 -6.34
CA THR A 3 -3.36 9.39 -5.20
C THR A 3 -4.15 8.69 -4.13
N ALA A 4 -3.57 7.64 -3.56
CA ALA A 4 -4.19 6.93 -2.45
C ALA A 4 -3.15 6.64 -1.39
N PHE A 5 -3.64 6.49 -0.16
CA PHE A 5 -2.81 6.09 0.98
C PHE A 5 -3.31 4.72 1.42
N ILE A 6 -2.41 3.77 1.46
CA ILE A 6 -2.75 2.40 1.81
C ILE A 6 -2.10 2.07 3.14
N LEU A 7 -2.94 1.76 4.11
CA LEU A 7 -2.48 1.33 5.43
C LEU A 7 -2.48 -0.19 5.44
N LEU A 8 -1.39 -0.78 5.92
CA LEU A 8 -1.22 -2.22 5.89
C LEU A 8 -0.91 -2.77 7.27
N LYS A 9 -1.56 -3.88 7.59
CA LYS A 9 -1.19 -4.71 8.73
C LYS A 9 -0.45 -5.91 8.18
N THR A 10 0.67 -6.26 8.83
CA THR A 10 1.51 -7.36 8.37
C THR A 10 1.51 -8.49 9.38
N GLU A 11 1.87 -9.68 8.92
CA GLU A 11 2.11 -10.80 9.81
C GLU A 11 3.31 -10.48 10.68
N PRO A 12 3.33 -10.97 11.94
CA PRO A 12 4.47 -10.73 12.83
C PRO A 12 5.78 -11.11 12.18
N SER A 13 6.78 -10.24 12.33
CA SER A 13 8.13 -10.43 11.80
C SER A 13 8.24 -10.34 10.28
N ARG A 14 7.16 -9.93 9.59
CA ARG A 14 7.17 -9.81 8.14
C ARG A 14 7.16 -8.37 7.64
N GLU A 15 7.20 -7.40 8.54
CA GLU A 15 7.12 -5.98 8.17
C GLU A 15 8.20 -5.59 7.17
N ARG A 16 9.42 -6.07 7.41
CA ARG A 16 10.55 -5.73 6.53
C ARG A 16 10.35 -6.29 5.12
N GLU A 17 9.89 -7.54 5.03
CA GLU A 17 9.66 -8.17 3.73
C GLU A 17 8.60 -7.43 2.94
N VAL A 18 7.53 -7.03 3.61
CA VAL A 18 6.45 -6.28 2.96
C VAL A 18 6.94 -4.90 2.55
N TYR A 19 7.71 -4.24 3.42
CA TYR A 19 8.29 -2.93 3.10
C TYR A 19 9.12 -3.01 1.83
N LEU A 20 9.98 -4.02 1.72
CA LEU A 20 10.84 -4.17 0.55
C LEU A 20 10.03 -4.47 -0.71
N ALA A 21 9.00 -5.31 -0.58
CA ALA A 21 8.13 -5.63 -1.72
C ALA A 21 7.41 -4.38 -2.22
N LEU A 22 6.91 -3.54 -1.29
CA LEU A 22 6.25 -2.30 -1.66
C LEU A 22 7.19 -1.37 -2.40
N SER A 23 8.45 -1.32 -1.97
CA SER A 23 9.45 -0.43 -2.55
C SER A 23 9.74 -0.75 -4.02
N GLU A 24 9.42 -1.97 -4.46
CA GLU A 24 9.67 -2.38 -5.83
C GLU A 24 8.50 -2.11 -6.77
N ILE A 25 7.37 -1.67 -6.23
CA ILE A 25 6.19 -1.36 -7.04
C ILE A 25 6.30 0.07 -7.54
N GLY A 26 6.31 0.24 -8.86
CA GLY A 26 6.50 1.56 -9.47
C GLY A 26 5.48 2.61 -9.05
N SER A 27 4.24 2.19 -8.81
CA SER A 27 3.18 3.12 -8.40
C SER A 27 3.31 3.58 -6.95
N VAL A 28 4.12 2.89 -6.14
CA VAL A 28 4.35 3.28 -4.75
C VAL A 28 5.43 4.35 -4.73
N VAL A 29 5.07 5.54 -4.28
CA VAL A 29 6.01 6.67 -4.27
C VAL A 29 6.62 6.93 -2.90
N GLU A 30 6.00 6.43 -1.84
CA GLU A 30 6.53 6.52 -0.48
C GLU A 30 6.05 5.32 0.32
N THR A 31 6.90 4.85 1.23
CA THR A 31 6.55 3.80 2.17
C THR A 31 7.10 4.19 3.53
N HIS A 32 6.29 4.07 4.57
CA HIS A 32 6.68 4.41 5.93
C HIS A 32 6.31 3.28 6.88
N ALA A 33 7.22 2.98 7.80
CA ALA A 33 6.91 2.09 8.91
C ALA A 33 6.24 2.91 10.00
N LEU A 34 5.27 2.32 10.66
CA LEU A 34 4.43 3.03 11.62
C LEU A 34 4.40 2.31 12.96
N TYR A 35 4.17 3.09 14.00
CA TYR A 35 3.70 2.55 15.27
C TYR A 35 2.21 2.80 15.34
N GLY A 36 1.46 1.84 15.83
CA GLY A 36 0.03 2.01 16.02
C GLY A 36 -0.73 0.83 15.47
N GLU A 37 -1.97 1.07 15.09
CA GLU A 37 -2.85 0.03 14.59
C GLU A 37 -2.34 -0.61 13.30
N TYR A 38 -1.68 0.17 12.46
CA TYR A 38 -1.14 -0.31 11.20
C TYR A 38 0.37 -0.32 11.24
N ASP A 39 0.97 -1.23 10.50
CA ASP A 39 2.42 -1.41 10.50
C ASP A 39 3.12 -0.59 9.43
N LEU A 40 2.46 -0.40 8.30
CA LEU A 40 3.06 0.32 7.16
C LEU A 40 2.04 1.24 6.50
N LEU A 41 2.55 2.30 5.91
CA LEU A 41 1.77 3.21 5.07
C LEU A 41 2.46 3.30 3.71
N ALA A 42 1.71 3.14 2.64
CA ALA A 42 2.21 3.34 1.29
C ALA A 42 1.40 4.45 0.62
N ARG A 43 2.09 5.43 0.04
CA ARG A 43 1.44 6.42 -0.80
C ARG A 43 1.63 5.99 -2.25
N VAL A 44 0.53 5.87 -2.98
CA VAL A 44 0.57 5.40 -4.35
C VAL A 44 -0.03 6.44 -5.29
N GLN A 45 0.46 6.46 -6.52
CA GLN A 45 -0.07 7.32 -7.57
C GLN A 45 -0.34 6.46 -8.80
N CYS A 46 -1.57 6.52 -9.30
CA CYS A 46 -2.00 5.76 -10.47
C CYS A 46 -2.63 6.72 -11.48
N GLU A 47 -2.61 6.33 -12.74
CA GLU A 47 -3.16 7.15 -13.81
C GLU A 47 -4.66 7.36 -13.64
N ASN A 48 -5.36 6.32 -13.18
CA ASN A 48 -6.80 6.36 -13.04
C ASN A 48 -7.26 5.35 -11.99
N SER A 49 -8.54 5.38 -11.68
CA SER A 49 -9.09 4.52 -10.64
C SER A 49 -9.06 3.04 -11.02
N LYS A 50 -9.08 2.72 -12.30
CA LYS A 50 -8.99 1.34 -12.74
C LYS A 50 -7.62 0.75 -12.42
N GLU A 51 -6.56 1.49 -12.69
CA GLU A 51 -5.21 1.08 -12.35
C GLU A 51 -5.04 0.92 -10.83
N LEU A 52 -5.65 1.84 -10.09
CA LEU A 52 -5.60 1.75 -8.62
C LEU A 52 -6.28 0.48 -8.13
N THR A 53 -7.44 0.14 -8.70
CA THR A 53 -8.15 -1.09 -8.35
C THR A 53 -7.29 -2.32 -8.62
N VAL A 54 -6.67 -2.38 -9.80
CA VAL A 54 -5.80 -3.49 -10.17
C VAL A 54 -4.62 -3.60 -9.19
N LEU A 55 -4.00 -2.46 -8.87
CA LEU A 55 -2.89 -2.44 -7.93
C LEU A 55 -3.30 -3.02 -6.58
N LEU A 56 -4.44 -2.60 -6.06
CA LEU A 56 -4.91 -3.06 -4.75
C LEU A 56 -5.26 -4.55 -4.76
N MET A 57 -6.03 -4.97 -5.76
CA MET A 57 -6.58 -6.33 -5.77
C MET A 57 -5.57 -7.36 -6.22
N GLU A 58 -4.74 -7.04 -7.20
CA GLU A 58 -3.86 -8.01 -7.82
C GLU A 58 -2.41 -7.92 -7.38
N THR A 59 -2.01 -6.79 -6.79
CA THR A 59 -0.62 -6.62 -6.36
C THR A 59 -0.51 -6.52 -4.85
N MET A 60 -1.14 -5.50 -4.26
CA MET A 60 -0.98 -5.24 -2.83
C MET A 60 -1.45 -6.38 -1.95
N ARG A 61 -2.63 -6.91 -2.23
CA ARG A 61 -3.22 -7.96 -1.40
C ARG A 61 -2.51 -9.31 -1.59
N GLN A 62 -1.72 -9.44 -2.64
CA GLN A 62 -0.99 -10.68 -2.93
C GLN A 62 0.40 -10.70 -2.34
N ILE A 63 0.86 -9.60 -1.76
CA ILE A 63 2.18 -9.56 -1.13
C ILE A 63 2.19 -10.50 0.08
N VAL A 64 3.14 -11.43 0.10
CA VAL A 64 3.29 -12.35 1.22
C VAL A 64 3.60 -11.56 2.48
N GLY A 65 2.84 -11.82 3.54
CA GLY A 65 3.00 -11.13 4.81
C GLY A 65 1.98 -10.04 5.08
N VAL A 66 1.18 -9.66 4.08
CA VAL A 66 0.10 -8.69 4.27
C VAL A 66 -1.12 -9.40 4.84
N ARG A 67 -1.63 -8.89 5.97
CA ARG A 67 -2.84 -9.42 6.61
C ARG A 67 -4.08 -8.63 6.24
N GLU A 68 -3.99 -7.31 6.31
CA GLU A 68 -5.12 -6.42 6.04
C GLU A 68 -4.62 -5.15 5.38
N THR A 69 -5.47 -4.57 4.56
CA THR A 69 -5.19 -3.27 3.98
C THR A 69 -6.42 -2.38 4.14
N GLU A 70 -6.15 -1.08 4.30
CA GLU A 70 -7.20 -0.07 4.27
C GLU A 70 -6.75 1.02 3.32
N THR A 71 -7.61 1.36 2.36
CA THR A 71 -7.26 2.34 1.33
C THR A 71 -8.02 3.63 1.56
N LEU A 72 -7.28 4.73 1.58
CA LEU A 72 -7.83 6.07 1.69
C LEU A 72 -7.48 6.80 0.40
N ILE A 73 -8.50 7.21 -0.34
CA ILE A 73 -8.29 7.86 -1.63
C ILE A 73 -8.34 9.37 -1.46
N ALA A 74 -7.31 10.05 -1.94
CA ALA A 74 -7.24 11.50 -1.86
C ALA A 74 -8.26 12.11 -2.83
N VAL A 75 -8.96 13.15 -2.39
CA VAL A 75 -9.90 13.87 -3.23
C VAL A 75 -9.42 15.29 -3.41
N ASP A 76 -9.75 15.87 -4.56
CA ASP A 76 -9.41 17.25 -4.85
C ASP A 76 -10.47 18.20 -4.28
N TYR A 77 -10.02 19.31 -3.76
CA TYR A 77 -10.89 20.37 -3.28
C TYR A 77 -10.80 21.59 -4.16
#